data_a1c07d9dcf68adf15078548bd64965ed
#
_entry.id   a1c07d9dcf68adf15078548bd64965ed
#
_cell.length_a   1.000
_cell.length_b   1.000
_cell.length_c   1.000
_cell.angle_alpha   90.00
_cell.angle_beta   90.00
_cell.angle_gamma   90.00
#
_symmetry.space_group_name_H-M   'P 1'
#
loop_
_entity.id
_entity.type
_entity.pdbx_description
1 polymer ?
#
loop_
_entity_poly.entity_id
_entity_poly.type
_entity_poly.pdbx_seq_one_letter_code
_entity_poly.pdbx_strand_id
1 'polypeptide(L)'
;CIRDRGYSSPEGNYDANARLSEQRAKALVQNLKHAYKLDDSMIECRSVPENWEGLAAWLREYRPSYMQKVLDIIGQTPEPDARDAKIKAIDGGNIYNALLQEVYPKLRLVEYTVSYTVVPFSVEQGREIIKTRPDKMNHNEMYQVAVSYGKGSDEYNRIIRMIADRFPSDRMANNNAAIVAWEMGDYDAMRMYLKRLEGIKTE
;
A
#
# COMPACT_ATOMS: atom_id res chain seq x y z
N CYS A 1 7.97 8.39 -2.92
CA CYS A 1 7.37 9.54 -2.24
C CYS A 1 6.34 9.02 -1.22
N ILE A 2 6.37 9.57 -0.02
CA ILE A 2 5.39 9.31 1.05
C ILE A 2 4.59 10.59 1.24
N ARG A 3 3.27 10.50 1.16
CA ARG A 3 2.37 11.59 1.50
C ARG A 3 1.69 11.26 2.80
N ASP A 4 1.86 12.13 3.78
CA ASP A 4 1.33 11.99 5.12
C ASP A 4 0.29 13.08 5.39
N ARG A 5 -0.81 12.72 6.09
CA ARG A 5 -1.84 13.65 6.54
C ARG A 5 -2.23 13.36 7.99
N GLY A 6 -2.00 14.31 8.86
CA GLY A 6 -2.51 14.26 10.23
C GLY A 6 -3.87 14.94 10.32
N TYR A 7 -4.81 14.30 11.00
CA TYR A 7 -6.16 14.80 11.20
C TYR A 7 -6.47 15.06 12.68
N SER A 8 -7.20 16.12 12.95
CA SER A 8 -7.93 16.27 14.20
C SER A 8 -9.44 16.13 13.97
N SER A 9 -10.17 15.80 15.01
CA SER A 9 -11.62 15.75 15.00
C SER A 9 -12.21 17.15 15.10
N PRO A 10 -13.47 17.33 14.67
CA PRO A 10 -14.11 18.65 14.59
C PRO A 10 -14.36 19.38 15.90
N GLU A 11 -14.29 18.69 17.06
CA GLU A 11 -14.57 19.33 18.34
C GLU A 11 -13.48 20.31 18.78
N GLY A 12 -13.89 21.38 19.42
CA GLY A 12 -13.01 22.34 20.04
C GLY A 12 -12.69 23.55 19.17
N ASN A 13 -11.56 24.18 19.43
CA ASN A 13 -11.12 25.38 18.74
C ASN A 13 -10.27 25.02 17.51
N TYR A 14 -10.53 25.65 16.38
CA TYR A 14 -9.83 25.39 15.11
C TYR A 14 -8.31 25.55 15.22
N ASP A 15 -7.81 26.61 15.87
CA ASP A 15 -6.37 26.84 16.00
C ASP A 15 -5.65 25.78 16.85
N ALA A 16 -6.35 25.26 17.88
CA ALA A 16 -5.85 24.15 18.68
C ALA A 16 -5.79 22.86 17.85
N ASN A 17 -6.83 22.61 17.08
CA ASN A 17 -6.92 21.46 16.18
C ASN A 17 -5.87 21.53 15.05
N ALA A 18 -5.59 22.73 14.52
CA ALA A 18 -4.53 22.95 13.54
C ALA A 18 -3.16 22.54 14.09
N ARG A 19 -2.82 22.98 15.31
CA ARG A 19 -1.58 22.58 15.99
C ARG A 19 -1.50 21.08 16.26
N LEU A 20 -2.60 20.47 16.72
CA LEU A 20 -2.64 19.03 17.02
C LEU A 20 -2.49 18.17 15.77
N SER A 21 -3.16 18.52 14.69
CA SER A 21 -3.07 17.78 13.41
C SER A 21 -1.66 17.88 12.82
N GLU A 22 -1.03 19.04 12.90
CA GLU A 22 0.36 19.25 12.46
C GLU A 22 1.36 18.43 13.30
N GLN A 23 1.19 18.44 14.64
CA GLN A 23 2.03 17.64 15.54
C GLN A 23 1.90 16.14 15.26
N ARG A 24 0.69 15.64 15.01
CA ARG A 24 0.46 14.22 14.64
C ARG A 24 1.15 13.85 13.35
N ALA A 25 0.99 14.66 12.31
CA ALA A 25 1.67 14.45 11.04
C ALA A 25 3.19 14.44 11.21
N LYS A 26 3.76 15.44 11.86
CA LYS A 26 5.21 15.53 12.13
C LYS A 26 5.74 14.33 12.94
N ALA A 27 4.99 13.87 13.93
CA ALA A 27 5.38 12.72 14.74
C ALA A 27 5.48 11.42 13.91
N LEU A 28 4.52 11.18 13.01
CA LEU A 28 4.59 10.04 12.09
C LEU A 28 5.80 10.16 11.15
N VAL A 29 6.02 11.33 10.55
CA VAL A 29 7.18 11.58 9.67
C VAL A 29 8.49 11.27 10.40
N GLN A 30 8.65 11.74 11.63
CA GLN A 30 9.85 11.46 12.43
C GLN A 30 10.05 9.97 12.68
N ASN A 31 8.97 9.25 13.02
CA ASN A 31 9.02 7.81 13.22
C ASN A 31 9.40 7.07 11.94
N LEU A 32 8.82 7.44 10.79
CA LEU A 32 9.15 6.85 9.50
C LEU A 32 10.61 7.09 9.10
N LYS A 33 11.12 8.32 9.28
CA LYS A 33 12.52 8.65 9.03
C LYS A 33 13.46 7.82 9.89
N HIS A 34 13.15 7.69 11.17
CA HIS A 34 13.97 6.90 12.09
C HIS A 34 13.97 5.40 11.71
N ALA A 35 12.81 4.85 11.40
CA ALA A 35 12.66 3.42 11.07
C ALA A 35 13.27 3.03 9.73
N TYR A 36 13.16 3.90 8.70
CA TYR A 36 13.47 3.57 7.31
C TYR A 36 14.59 4.42 6.70
N LYS A 37 15.24 5.31 7.46
CA LYS A 37 16.31 6.21 7.00
C LYS A 37 15.93 7.01 5.75
N LEU A 38 14.73 7.57 5.75
CA LEU A 38 14.16 8.31 4.61
C LEU A 38 14.72 9.73 4.55
N ASP A 39 14.94 10.23 3.34
CA ASP A 39 15.29 11.61 3.08
C ASP A 39 14.06 12.53 3.15
N ASP A 40 14.26 13.81 3.53
CA ASP A 40 13.21 14.81 3.63
C ASP A 40 12.48 15.04 2.31
N SER A 41 13.20 14.99 1.20
CA SER A 41 12.65 15.13 -0.15
C SER A 41 11.67 14.03 -0.55
N MET A 42 11.68 12.90 0.18
CA MET A 42 10.81 11.76 -0.08
C MET A 42 9.47 11.86 0.64
N ILE A 43 9.26 12.84 1.54
CA ILE A 43 8.10 12.93 2.41
C ILE A 43 7.39 14.26 2.24
N GLU A 44 6.13 14.20 1.87
CA GLU A 44 5.21 15.34 1.86
C GLU A 44 4.28 15.23 3.08
N CYS A 45 4.41 16.18 4.01
CA CYS A 45 3.62 16.20 5.24
C CYS A 45 2.54 17.27 5.15
N ARG A 46 1.29 16.90 5.42
CA ARG A 46 0.13 17.80 5.48
C ARG A 46 -0.64 17.61 6.77
N SER A 47 -1.42 18.62 7.15
CA SER A 47 -2.35 18.55 8.27
C SER A 47 -3.75 18.96 7.84
N VAL A 48 -4.75 18.35 8.46
CA VAL A 48 -6.16 18.70 8.32
C VAL A 48 -6.66 19.06 9.72
N PRO A 49 -6.86 20.32 10.03
CA PRO A 49 -7.21 20.79 11.37
C PRO A 49 -8.48 20.14 11.92
N GLU A 50 -9.46 19.92 11.07
CA GLU A 50 -10.76 19.33 11.43
C GLU A 50 -11.26 18.41 10.33
N ASN A 51 -11.48 17.15 10.67
CA ASN A 51 -11.88 16.11 9.71
C ASN A 51 -13.38 16.12 9.44
N TRP A 52 -13.89 17.24 8.90
CA TRP A 52 -15.29 17.38 8.51
C TRP A 52 -15.68 16.44 7.37
N GLU A 53 -14.75 16.15 6.46
CA GLU A 53 -14.97 15.19 5.37
C GLU A 53 -15.18 13.78 5.92
N GLY A 54 -14.37 13.37 6.88
CA GLY A 54 -14.50 12.08 7.56
C GLY A 54 -15.81 11.98 8.34
N LEU A 55 -16.23 13.05 9.02
CA LEU A 55 -17.54 13.10 9.67
C LEU A 55 -18.69 12.97 8.65
N ALA A 56 -18.63 13.70 7.56
CA ALA A 56 -19.64 13.61 6.51
C ALA A 56 -19.70 12.23 5.84
N ALA A 57 -18.55 11.59 5.64
CA ALA A 57 -18.47 10.22 5.12
C ALA A 57 -19.11 9.22 6.09
N TRP A 58 -18.78 9.29 7.37
CA TRP A 58 -19.37 8.45 8.40
C TRP A 58 -20.89 8.61 8.48
N LEU A 59 -21.39 9.85 8.46
CA LEU A 59 -22.84 10.13 8.47
C LEU A 59 -23.58 9.50 7.27
N ARG A 60 -22.99 9.55 6.07
CA ARG A 60 -23.59 8.94 4.88
C ARG A 60 -23.57 7.42 4.91
N GLU A 61 -22.56 6.82 5.52
CA GLU A 61 -22.41 5.37 5.67
C GLU A 61 -23.42 4.81 6.68
N TYR A 62 -23.40 5.34 7.90
CA TYR A 62 -24.20 4.79 9.01
C TYR A 62 -25.64 5.35 9.09
N ARG A 63 -25.93 6.47 8.41
CA ARG A 63 -27.25 7.09 8.27
C ARG A 63 -28.04 7.24 9.58
N PRO A 64 -27.48 7.83 10.64
CA PRO A 64 -28.22 8.09 11.86
C PRO A 64 -29.38 9.06 11.58
N SER A 65 -30.42 9.07 12.44
CA SER A 65 -31.60 9.91 12.26
C SER A 65 -31.31 11.42 12.15
N TYR A 66 -30.20 11.86 12.71
CA TYR A 66 -29.72 13.25 12.66
C TYR A 66 -28.80 13.56 11.49
N MET A 67 -28.51 12.59 10.62
CA MET A 67 -27.57 12.73 9.51
C MET A 67 -27.77 14.01 8.70
N GLN A 68 -28.99 14.22 8.20
CA GLN A 68 -29.26 15.36 7.30
C GLN A 68 -29.03 16.70 7.99
N LYS A 69 -29.46 16.82 9.25
CA LYS A 69 -29.26 18.05 10.05
C LYS A 69 -27.79 18.42 10.19
N VAL A 70 -26.93 17.43 10.47
CA VAL A 70 -25.50 17.67 10.64
C VAL A 70 -24.84 17.95 9.27
N LEU A 71 -25.19 17.24 8.22
CA LEU A 71 -24.69 17.50 6.87
C LEU A 71 -25.05 18.91 6.37
N ASP A 72 -26.26 19.38 6.65
CA ASP A 72 -26.70 20.73 6.28
C ASP A 72 -25.88 21.80 7.01
N ILE A 73 -25.58 21.60 8.31
CA ILE A 73 -24.68 22.50 9.05
C ILE A 73 -23.29 22.52 8.44
N ILE A 74 -22.72 21.36 8.12
CA ILE A 74 -21.40 21.26 7.51
C ILE A 74 -21.36 22.00 6.17
N GLY A 75 -22.39 21.83 5.33
CA GLY A 75 -22.43 22.42 3.99
C GLY A 75 -22.76 23.92 3.98
N GLN A 76 -23.55 24.41 4.94
CA GLN A 76 -24.07 25.78 4.94
C GLN A 76 -23.32 26.73 5.88
N THR A 77 -22.40 26.21 6.69
CA THR A 77 -21.66 27.03 7.66
C THR A 77 -20.16 27.02 7.29
N PRO A 78 -19.62 28.11 6.71
CA PRO A 78 -18.21 28.15 6.29
C PRO A 78 -17.22 28.07 7.47
N GLU A 79 -17.52 28.77 8.57
CA GLU A 79 -16.65 28.87 9.74
C GLU A 79 -16.67 27.60 10.58
N PRO A 80 -15.51 26.94 10.82
CA PRO A 80 -15.43 25.67 11.53
C PRO A 80 -15.95 25.74 12.96
N ASP A 81 -15.53 26.73 13.75
CA ASP A 81 -15.98 26.89 15.14
C ASP A 81 -17.50 27.15 15.24
N ALA A 82 -18.05 27.81 14.23
CA ALA A 82 -19.53 28.00 14.13
C ALA A 82 -20.28 26.71 13.79
N ARG A 83 -19.67 25.80 12.99
CA ARG A 83 -20.23 24.45 12.77
C ARG A 83 -20.34 23.69 14.07
N ASP A 84 -19.24 23.64 14.84
CA ASP A 84 -19.18 22.96 16.11
C ASP A 84 -20.24 23.50 17.10
N ALA A 85 -20.34 24.83 17.22
CA ALA A 85 -21.38 25.49 18.04
C ALA A 85 -22.80 25.13 17.62
N LYS A 86 -23.09 25.11 16.30
CA LYS A 86 -24.43 24.74 15.79
C LYS A 86 -24.77 23.29 16.06
N ILE A 87 -23.80 22.36 15.90
CA ILE A 87 -24.00 20.93 16.20
C ILE A 87 -24.25 20.74 17.70
N LYS A 88 -23.54 21.47 18.57
CA LYS A 88 -23.78 21.48 20.03
C LYS A 88 -25.19 21.94 20.40
N ALA A 89 -25.77 22.85 19.63
CA ALA A 89 -27.12 23.37 19.88
C ALA A 89 -28.24 22.41 19.46
N ILE A 90 -27.94 21.38 18.66
CA ILE A 90 -28.98 20.43 18.23
C ILE A 90 -29.37 19.52 19.38
N ASP A 91 -30.69 19.39 19.58
CA ASP A 91 -31.28 18.44 20.55
C ASP A 91 -30.67 18.55 21.97
N GLY A 92 -30.47 19.79 22.42
CA GLY A 92 -29.90 20.03 23.75
C GLY A 92 -28.51 19.46 23.98
N GLY A 93 -27.74 19.18 22.91
CA GLY A 93 -26.40 18.63 22.97
C GLY A 93 -26.31 17.10 22.90
N ASN A 94 -27.42 16.38 22.85
CA ASN A 94 -27.43 14.92 22.83
C ASN A 94 -26.70 14.37 21.60
N ILE A 95 -26.95 14.95 20.42
CA ILE A 95 -26.27 14.55 19.18
C ILE A 95 -24.77 14.79 19.26
N TYR A 96 -24.36 15.96 19.77
CA TYR A 96 -22.95 16.28 19.96
C TYR A 96 -22.25 15.31 20.89
N ASN A 97 -22.89 14.96 22.00
CA ASN A 97 -22.34 13.99 22.95
C ASN A 97 -22.19 12.58 22.34
N ALA A 98 -23.15 12.15 21.52
CA ALA A 98 -23.03 10.89 20.79
C ALA A 98 -21.84 10.92 19.79
N LEU A 99 -21.69 12.02 19.05
CA LEU A 99 -20.56 12.20 18.14
C LEU A 99 -19.22 12.21 18.89
N LEU A 100 -19.13 12.86 20.05
CA LEU A 100 -17.93 12.88 20.89
C LEU A 100 -17.49 11.49 21.35
N GLN A 101 -18.45 10.64 21.70
CA GLN A 101 -18.15 9.31 22.23
C GLN A 101 -17.89 8.27 21.15
N GLU A 102 -18.65 8.30 20.06
CA GLU A 102 -18.65 7.21 19.08
C GLU A 102 -17.88 7.52 17.79
N VAL A 103 -17.83 8.78 17.38
CA VAL A 103 -17.35 9.15 16.06
C VAL A 103 -16.06 9.95 16.08
N TYR A 104 -15.98 11.01 16.85
CA TYR A 104 -14.83 11.91 16.88
C TYR A 104 -13.51 11.23 17.25
N PRO A 105 -13.46 10.23 18.16
CA PRO A 105 -12.22 9.48 18.37
C PRO A 105 -11.69 8.77 17.12
N LYS A 106 -12.57 8.31 16.23
CA LYS A 106 -12.21 7.63 14.97
C LYS A 106 -11.74 8.59 13.89
N LEU A 107 -12.08 9.88 14.00
CA LEU A 107 -11.66 10.93 13.08
C LEU A 107 -10.26 11.48 13.38
N ARG A 108 -9.71 11.17 14.54
CA ARG A 108 -8.35 11.51 14.98
C ARG A 108 -7.38 10.48 14.45
N LEU A 109 -6.96 10.60 13.21
CA LEU A 109 -6.13 9.62 12.54
C LEU A 109 -4.96 10.28 11.82
N VAL A 110 -4.02 9.46 11.41
CA VAL A 110 -2.97 9.83 10.46
C VAL A 110 -3.01 8.85 9.31
N GLU A 111 -3.11 9.38 8.10
CA GLU A 111 -3.06 8.60 6.87
C GLU A 111 -1.74 8.84 6.16
N TYR A 112 -1.20 7.81 5.55
CA TYR A 112 -0.05 7.98 4.66
C TYR A 112 -0.22 7.14 3.40
N THR A 113 0.26 7.69 2.29
CA THR A 113 0.30 7.01 1.00
C THR A 113 1.75 6.87 0.57
N VAL A 114 2.17 5.66 0.27
CA VAL A 114 3.50 5.39 -0.28
C VAL A 114 3.39 5.23 -1.79
N SER A 115 4.04 6.12 -2.52
CA SER A 115 4.21 6.00 -3.97
C SER A 115 5.67 5.67 -4.26
N TYR A 116 5.90 4.56 -4.95
CA TYR A 116 7.24 4.13 -5.34
C TYR A 116 7.27 3.72 -6.81
N THR A 117 8.41 3.94 -7.43
CA THR A 117 8.69 3.44 -8.76
C THR A 117 9.60 2.24 -8.63
N VAL A 118 9.16 1.11 -9.15
CA VAL A 118 10.02 -0.07 -9.26
C VAL A 118 11.01 0.21 -10.39
N VAL A 119 12.28 0.37 -10.04
CA VAL A 119 13.36 0.43 -11.03
C VAL A 119 13.80 -1.00 -11.28
N PRO A 120 13.65 -1.53 -12.51
CA PRO A 120 14.15 -2.86 -12.84
C PRO A 120 15.65 -2.94 -12.59
N PHE A 121 16.13 -4.07 -12.12
CA PHE A 121 17.57 -4.29 -12.00
C PHE A 121 18.24 -4.24 -13.36
N SER A 122 19.44 -3.65 -13.45
CA SER A 122 20.29 -3.88 -14.61
C SER A 122 20.67 -5.35 -14.68
N VAL A 123 21.05 -5.83 -15.87
CA VAL A 123 21.47 -7.23 -16.04
C VAL A 123 22.63 -7.58 -15.09
N GLU A 124 23.57 -6.67 -14.91
CA GLU A 124 24.73 -6.86 -14.01
C GLU A 124 24.28 -6.97 -12.56
N GLN A 125 23.41 -6.08 -12.10
CA GLN A 125 22.81 -6.16 -10.75
C GLN A 125 22.01 -7.45 -10.57
N GLY A 126 21.22 -7.81 -11.60
CA GLY A 126 20.45 -9.04 -11.61
C GLY A 126 21.31 -10.30 -11.47
N ARG A 127 22.48 -10.34 -12.11
CA ARG A 127 23.44 -11.45 -11.99
C ARG A 127 23.96 -11.64 -10.55
N GLU A 128 24.13 -10.58 -9.79
CA GLU A 128 24.55 -10.67 -8.38
C GLU A 128 23.36 -11.00 -7.47
N ILE A 129 22.21 -10.39 -7.71
CA ILE A 129 21.01 -10.63 -6.90
C ILE A 129 20.51 -12.07 -7.05
N ILE A 130 20.55 -12.64 -8.26
CA ILE A 130 20.07 -14.02 -8.49
C ILE A 130 20.91 -15.08 -7.76
N LYS A 131 22.16 -14.77 -7.43
CA LYS A 131 23.03 -15.66 -6.65
C LYS A 131 22.73 -15.59 -5.14
N THR A 132 22.40 -14.40 -4.64
CA THR A 132 22.31 -14.12 -3.20
C THR A 132 20.87 -13.97 -2.70
N ARG A 133 20.01 -13.31 -3.47
CA ARG A 133 18.66 -12.95 -3.11
C ARG A 133 17.66 -13.13 -4.27
N PRO A 134 17.55 -14.33 -4.86
CA PRO A 134 16.60 -14.60 -5.95
C PRO A 134 15.15 -14.35 -5.53
N ASP A 135 14.85 -14.32 -4.23
CA ASP A 135 13.55 -13.97 -3.64
C ASP A 135 13.11 -12.53 -3.96
N LYS A 136 14.01 -11.65 -4.34
CA LYS A 136 13.74 -10.26 -4.68
C LYS A 136 13.45 -10.03 -6.16
N MET A 137 13.53 -11.08 -6.97
CA MET A 137 13.33 -11.01 -8.41
C MET A 137 12.02 -11.65 -8.82
N ASN A 138 11.32 -11.00 -9.76
CA ASN A 138 10.19 -11.61 -10.45
C ASN A 138 10.68 -12.52 -11.59
N HIS A 139 9.78 -13.32 -12.17
CA HIS A 139 10.16 -14.31 -13.18
C HIS A 139 10.74 -13.66 -14.46
N ASN A 140 10.26 -12.47 -14.87
CA ASN A 140 10.78 -11.77 -16.05
C ASN A 140 12.21 -11.28 -15.84
N GLU A 141 12.51 -10.71 -14.67
CA GLU A 141 13.86 -10.26 -14.31
C GLU A 141 14.83 -11.45 -14.26
N MET A 142 14.41 -12.56 -13.65
CA MET A 142 15.22 -13.79 -13.63
C MET A 142 15.46 -14.32 -15.06
N TYR A 143 14.45 -14.29 -15.93
CA TYR A 143 14.56 -14.72 -17.32
C TYR A 143 15.53 -13.84 -18.12
N GLN A 144 15.48 -12.51 -17.96
CA GLN A 144 16.44 -11.60 -18.59
C GLN A 144 17.88 -11.89 -18.15
N VAL A 145 18.09 -12.19 -16.86
CA VAL A 145 19.39 -12.60 -16.35
C VAL A 145 19.83 -13.93 -16.97
N ALA A 146 18.93 -14.92 -17.07
CA ALA A 146 19.24 -16.19 -17.72
C ALA A 146 19.72 -15.97 -19.17
N VAL A 147 18.95 -15.22 -19.97
CA VAL A 147 19.28 -14.92 -21.38
C VAL A 147 20.63 -14.22 -21.49
N SER A 148 21.00 -13.38 -20.53
CA SER A 148 22.27 -12.65 -20.54
C SER A 148 23.51 -13.54 -20.43
N TYR A 149 23.37 -14.77 -19.97
CA TYR A 149 24.44 -15.76 -19.93
C TYR A 149 24.59 -16.55 -21.24
N GLY A 150 23.63 -16.41 -22.14
CA GLY A 150 23.55 -17.15 -23.39
C GLY A 150 22.75 -18.45 -23.23
N LYS A 151 21.80 -18.65 -24.15
CA LYS A 151 20.98 -19.87 -24.17
C LYS A 151 21.85 -21.12 -24.25
N GLY A 152 21.57 -22.11 -23.43
CA GLY A 152 22.30 -23.38 -23.36
C GLY A 152 23.55 -23.36 -22.48
N SER A 153 23.95 -22.20 -21.90
CA SER A 153 25.02 -22.19 -20.89
C SER A 153 24.54 -22.81 -19.57
N ASP A 154 25.50 -23.25 -18.75
CA ASP A 154 25.19 -23.86 -17.44
C ASP A 154 24.38 -22.90 -16.56
N GLU A 155 24.74 -21.60 -16.56
CA GLU A 155 24.02 -20.56 -15.82
C GLU A 155 22.62 -20.35 -16.35
N TYR A 156 22.44 -20.29 -17.67
CA TYR A 156 21.12 -20.21 -18.27
C TYR A 156 20.26 -21.39 -17.83
N ASN A 157 20.76 -22.61 -17.97
CA ASN A 157 20.04 -23.83 -17.65
C ASN A 157 19.66 -23.86 -16.16
N ARG A 158 20.60 -23.49 -15.27
CA ARG A 158 20.37 -23.40 -13.83
C ARG A 158 19.28 -22.39 -13.48
N ILE A 159 19.30 -21.19 -14.09
CA ILE A 159 18.33 -20.15 -13.79
C ILE A 159 16.94 -20.51 -14.32
N ILE A 160 16.84 -21.06 -15.52
CA ILE A 160 15.55 -21.50 -16.09
C ILE A 160 14.87 -22.54 -15.18
N ARG A 161 15.62 -23.52 -14.69
CA ARG A 161 15.08 -24.50 -13.72
C ARG A 161 14.68 -23.83 -12.40
N MET A 162 15.49 -22.91 -11.91
CA MET A 162 15.19 -22.12 -10.69
C MET A 162 13.88 -21.34 -10.84
N ILE A 163 13.59 -20.74 -12.01
CA ILE A 163 12.34 -20.02 -12.27
C ILE A 163 11.15 -20.97 -12.13
N ALA A 164 11.20 -22.16 -12.76
CA ALA A 164 10.12 -23.14 -12.67
C ALA A 164 9.88 -23.66 -11.26
N ASP A 165 10.94 -23.84 -10.47
CA ASP A 165 10.83 -24.28 -9.09
C ASP A 165 10.27 -23.22 -8.16
N ARG A 166 10.55 -21.94 -8.46
CA ARG A 166 10.03 -20.80 -7.72
C ARG A 166 8.59 -20.44 -8.09
N PHE A 167 8.23 -20.63 -9.35
CA PHE A 167 6.91 -20.31 -9.90
C PHE A 167 6.25 -21.57 -10.48
N PRO A 168 5.92 -22.55 -9.63
CA PRO A 168 5.48 -23.88 -10.09
C PRO A 168 4.13 -23.88 -10.84
N SER A 169 3.35 -22.82 -10.72
CA SER A 169 2.09 -22.63 -11.46
C SER A 169 2.26 -21.86 -12.77
N ASP A 170 3.49 -21.40 -13.08
CA ASP A 170 3.75 -20.70 -14.34
C ASP A 170 3.99 -21.71 -15.46
N ARG A 171 3.09 -21.70 -16.48
CA ARG A 171 3.18 -22.60 -17.63
C ARG A 171 4.46 -22.41 -18.45
N MET A 172 4.83 -21.15 -18.68
CA MET A 172 6.01 -20.83 -19.50
C MET A 172 7.28 -21.27 -18.79
N ALA A 173 7.38 -21.02 -17.47
CA ALA A 173 8.51 -21.45 -16.67
C ALA A 173 8.69 -22.96 -16.70
N ASN A 174 7.63 -23.73 -16.46
CA ASN A 174 7.69 -25.20 -16.48
C ASN A 174 7.99 -25.75 -17.88
N ASN A 175 7.42 -25.16 -18.95
CA ASN A 175 7.72 -25.57 -20.30
C ASN A 175 9.20 -25.35 -20.66
N ASN A 176 9.74 -24.16 -20.34
CA ASN A 176 11.14 -23.85 -20.59
C ASN A 176 12.09 -24.76 -19.78
N ALA A 177 11.74 -25.05 -18.52
CA ALA A 177 12.54 -25.96 -17.69
C ALA A 177 12.48 -27.42 -18.21
N ALA A 178 11.35 -27.86 -18.73
CA ALA A 178 11.23 -29.18 -19.37
C ALA A 178 12.13 -29.29 -20.62
N ILE A 179 12.17 -28.24 -21.45
CA ILE A 179 13.06 -28.19 -22.64
C ILE A 179 14.53 -28.24 -22.20
N VAL A 180 14.93 -27.43 -21.24
CA VAL A 180 16.30 -27.43 -20.69
C VAL A 180 16.67 -28.80 -20.14
N ALA A 181 15.78 -29.42 -19.35
CA ALA A 181 16.02 -30.74 -18.79
C ALA A 181 16.19 -31.81 -19.90
N TRP A 182 15.38 -31.72 -20.95
CA TRP A 182 15.50 -32.63 -22.12
C TRP A 182 16.84 -32.42 -22.86
N GLU A 183 17.23 -31.17 -23.12
CA GLU A 183 18.52 -30.85 -23.79
C GLU A 183 19.73 -31.35 -22.96
N MET A 184 19.60 -31.35 -21.62
CA MET A 184 20.62 -31.88 -20.72
C MET A 184 20.58 -33.40 -20.53
N GLY A 185 19.61 -34.11 -21.09
CA GLY A 185 19.39 -35.55 -20.89
C GLY A 185 18.78 -35.92 -19.52
N ASP A 186 18.32 -34.94 -18.75
CA ASP A 186 17.66 -35.14 -17.44
C ASP A 186 16.16 -35.42 -17.64
N TYR A 187 15.88 -36.66 -18.09
CA TYR A 187 14.51 -37.05 -18.43
C TYR A 187 13.58 -37.15 -17.22
N ASP A 188 14.11 -37.32 -16.01
CA ASP A 188 13.29 -37.34 -14.79
C ASP A 188 12.82 -35.93 -14.43
N ALA A 189 13.68 -34.94 -14.46
CA ALA A 189 13.32 -33.53 -14.30
C ALA A 189 12.36 -33.09 -15.40
N MET A 190 12.61 -33.48 -16.67
CA MET A 190 11.70 -33.16 -17.77
C MET A 190 10.27 -33.66 -17.48
N ARG A 191 10.12 -34.94 -17.11
CA ARG A 191 8.80 -35.52 -16.75
C ARG A 191 8.14 -34.79 -15.58
N MET A 192 8.91 -34.38 -14.58
CA MET A 192 8.40 -33.63 -13.44
C MET A 192 7.82 -32.29 -13.87
N TYR A 193 8.52 -31.49 -14.68
CA TYR A 193 8.04 -30.21 -15.16
C TYR A 193 6.82 -30.36 -16.10
N LEU A 194 6.80 -31.36 -16.97
CA LEU A 194 5.64 -31.63 -17.82
C LEU A 194 4.40 -32.01 -17.00
N LYS A 195 4.56 -32.82 -15.96
CA LYS A 195 3.46 -33.17 -15.06
C LYS A 195 2.86 -31.95 -14.34
N ARG A 196 3.69 -30.96 -14.00
CA ARG A 196 3.17 -29.68 -13.45
C ARG A 196 2.27 -28.96 -14.45
N LEU A 197 2.57 -29.03 -15.77
CA LEU A 197 1.75 -28.41 -16.80
C LEU A 197 0.34 -29.03 -16.93
N GLU A 198 0.18 -30.32 -16.68
CA GLU A 198 -1.10 -31.00 -16.70
C GLU A 198 -2.05 -30.52 -15.60
N GLY A 199 -1.49 -30.09 -14.43
CA GLY A 199 -2.25 -29.57 -13.31
C GLY A 199 -2.67 -28.10 -13.42
N ILE A 200 -2.10 -27.34 -14.40
CA ILE A 200 -2.38 -25.92 -14.56
C ILE A 200 -3.60 -25.75 -15.47
N LYS A 201 -4.72 -25.29 -14.90
CA LYS A 201 -5.95 -24.98 -15.65
C LYS A 201 -5.67 -23.87 -16.67
N THR A 202 -6.11 -24.06 -17.92
CA THR A 202 -6.21 -22.98 -18.90
C THR A 202 -7.47 -22.18 -18.60
N GLU A 203 -7.31 -20.91 -18.25
CA GLU A 203 -8.41 -19.93 -18.28
C GLU A 203 -8.72 -19.56 -19.74
#